data_2449009b4f10e7d5f0cbf8a69b84e726
#
_entry.id   2449009b4f10e7d5f0cbf8a69b84e726
#
_cell.length_a   1.000
_cell.length_b   1.000
_cell.length_c   1.000
_cell.angle_alpha   90.00
_cell.angle_beta   90.00
_cell.angle_gamma   90.00
#
_symmetry.space_group_name_H-M   'P 1'
#
loop_
_entity.id
_entity.type
_entity.pdbx_description
1 polymer ?
#
loop_
_entity_poly.entity_id
_entity_poly.type
_entity_poly.pdbx_seq_one_letter_code
_entity_poly.pdbx_strand_id
1 'polypeptide(L)'
;YYTMDNVTTANTMNDVVTYLYDHKEDYKGLIKNMEEAEPGEYLDRDTQLSMPQKYGMYDSALNSVGFVECNTSYSIVVLTSLGDKGADVMANINRIAYEHFK
;
A
#
# COMPACT_ATOMS: atom_id res chain seq x y z
N TYR A 1 -2.76 7.06 19.89
CA TYR A 1 -2.83 5.90 20.78
C TYR A 1 -2.66 4.60 20.01
N TYR A 2 -1.86 3.72 20.54
CA TYR A 2 -1.68 2.39 19.99
C TYR A 2 -1.42 1.41 21.14
N THR A 3 -1.55 0.11 20.84
CA THR A 3 -1.21 -0.95 21.78
C THR A 3 -0.29 -1.95 21.11
N MET A 4 0.43 -2.73 21.92
CA MET A 4 1.27 -3.82 21.41
C MET A 4 0.43 -4.95 20.80
N ASP A 5 -0.88 -4.96 21.07
CA ASP A 5 -1.80 -5.96 20.57
C ASP A 5 -2.44 -5.58 19.22
N ASN A 6 -2.03 -4.45 18.65
CA ASN A 6 -2.56 -3.99 17.38
C ASN A 6 -1.87 -4.74 16.23
N VAL A 7 -2.41 -5.90 15.89
CA VAL A 7 -1.84 -6.80 14.89
C VAL A 7 -2.85 -7.09 13.79
N THR A 8 -2.34 -7.44 12.62
CA THR A 8 -3.17 -7.81 11.48
C THR A 8 -2.43 -8.83 10.61
N THR A 9 -3.08 -9.28 9.55
CA THR A 9 -2.49 -10.16 8.54
C THR A 9 -2.59 -9.50 7.17
N ALA A 10 -1.76 -9.97 6.23
CA ALA A 10 -1.82 -9.47 4.86
C ALA A 10 -3.19 -9.75 4.23
N ASN A 11 -3.78 -10.91 4.49
CA ASN A 11 -5.11 -11.23 3.95
C ASN A 11 -6.18 -10.28 4.47
N THR A 12 -6.17 -9.98 5.77
CA THR A 12 -7.14 -9.04 6.35
C THR A 12 -6.99 -7.65 5.74
N MET A 13 -5.75 -7.17 5.59
CA MET A 13 -5.51 -5.86 5.01
C MET A 13 -5.87 -5.83 3.52
N ASN A 14 -5.67 -6.95 2.82
CA ASN A 14 -6.10 -7.03 1.43
C ASN A 14 -7.62 -6.94 1.31
N ASP A 15 -8.36 -7.55 2.23
CA ASP A 15 -9.82 -7.42 2.25
C ASP A 15 -10.24 -5.97 2.45
N VAL A 16 -9.56 -5.24 3.34
CA VAL A 16 -9.84 -3.83 3.60
C VAL A 16 -9.59 -3.00 2.34
N VAL A 17 -8.44 -3.16 1.71
CA VAL A 17 -8.09 -2.35 0.55
C VAL A 17 -8.93 -2.71 -0.68
N THR A 18 -9.33 -3.96 -0.81
CA THR A 18 -10.22 -4.40 -1.86
C THR A 18 -11.63 -3.80 -1.67
N TYR A 19 -12.11 -3.77 -0.42
CA TYR A 19 -13.36 -3.10 -0.12
C TYR A 19 -13.31 -1.63 -0.53
N LEU A 20 -12.23 -0.95 -0.19
CA LEU A 20 -12.04 0.45 -0.56
C LEU A 20 -12.08 0.64 -2.08
N TYR A 21 -11.40 -0.23 -2.81
CA TYR A 21 -11.39 -0.18 -4.27
C TYR A 21 -12.79 -0.41 -4.85
N ASP A 22 -13.50 -1.43 -4.35
CA ASP A 22 -14.83 -1.77 -4.83
C ASP A 22 -15.86 -0.67 -4.54
N HIS A 23 -15.60 0.15 -3.52
CA HIS A 23 -16.49 1.25 -3.11
C HIS A 23 -15.84 2.61 -3.35
N LYS A 24 -14.93 2.72 -4.29
CA LYS A 24 -14.12 3.92 -4.50
C LYS A 24 -14.93 5.18 -4.78
N GLU A 25 -16.12 5.02 -5.35
CA GLU A 25 -16.99 6.17 -5.60
C GLU A 25 -17.48 6.81 -4.29
N ASP A 26 -17.61 6.01 -3.22
CA ASP A 26 -18.06 6.50 -1.92
C ASP A 26 -16.91 7.08 -1.09
N TYR A 27 -15.66 6.84 -1.49
CA TYR A 27 -14.47 7.22 -0.70
C TYR A 27 -13.48 8.07 -1.51
N LYS A 28 -13.97 8.85 -2.46
CA LYS A 28 -13.11 9.65 -3.35
C LYS A 28 -12.16 10.58 -2.60
N GLY A 29 -12.64 11.22 -1.54
CA GLY A 29 -11.81 12.13 -0.75
C GLY A 29 -10.68 11.40 -0.04
N LEU A 30 -10.99 10.25 0.56
CA LEU A 30 -10.00 9.43 1.23
C LEU A 30 -8.95 8.92 0.24
N ILE A 31 -9.39 8.40 -0.90
CA ILE A 31 -8.49 7.87 -1.92
C ILE A 31 -7.58 8.96 -2.45
N LYS A 32 -8.12 10.15 -2.71
CA LYS A 32 -7.31 11.28 -3.14
C LYS A 32 -6.25 11.64 -2.11
N ASN A 33 -6.60 11.66 -0.83
CA ASN A 33 -5.65 11.92 0.23
C ASN A 33 -4.56 10.85 0.27
N MET A 34 -4.91 9.59 0.03
CA MET A 34 -3.95 8.50 -0.02
C MET A 34 -2.98 8.64 -1.20
N GLU A 35 -3.45 9.12 -2.35
CA GLU A 35 -2.60 9.37 -3.50
C GLU A 35 -1.61 10.51 -3.25
N GLU A 36 -2.01 11.49 -2.47
CA GLU A 36 -1.22 12.70 -2.24
C GLU A 36 -0.33 12.63 -1.00
N ALA A 37 -0.54 11.62 -0.13
CA ALA A 37 0.14 11.57 1.16
C ALA A 37 1.64 11.31 1.03
N GLU A 38 2.04 10.35 0.20
CA GLU A 38 3.44 9.91 0.11
C GLU A 38 3.83 9.64 -1.35
N PRO A 39 3.70 10.64 -2.25
CA PRO A 39 4.01 10.39 -3.66
C PRO A 39 5.49 10.10 -3.84
N GLY A 40 5.79 9.04 -4.58
CA GLY A 40 7.16 8.65 -4.86
C GLY A 40 7.86 7.95 -3.72
N GLU A 41 7.11 7.50 -2.70
CA GLU A 41 7.66 6.82 -1.54
C GLU A 41 7.03 5.43 -1.39
N TYR A 42 7.65 4.58 -0.60
CA TYR A 42 7.14 3.25 -0.23
C TYR A 42 6.78 2.41 -1.46
N LEU A 43 5.52 2.01 -1.60
CA LEU A 43 5.10 1.17 -2.74
C LEU A 43 5.32 1.86 -4.09
N ASP A 44 5.16 3.17 -4.13
CA ASP A 44 5.22 3.96 -5.36
C ASP A 44 6.63 4.40 -5.73
N ARG A 45 7.60 4.20 -4.87
CA ARG A 45 8.94 4.79 -5.04
C ARG A 45 9.59 4.45 -6.38
N ASP A 46 9.53 3.19 -6.79
CA ASP A 46 10.25 2.72 -7.97
C ASP A 46 9.41 2.76 -9.24
N THR A 47 8.08 2.93 -9.13
CA THR A 47 7.20 3.00 -10.30
C THR A 47 6.81 4.44 -10.63
N GLN A 48 6.83 5.31 -9.63
CA GLN A 48 6.41 6.71 -9.73
C GLN A 48 4.99 6.85 -10.28
N LEU A 49 4.13 5.90 -9.94
CA LEU A 49 2.72 5.97 -10.24
C LEU A 49 2.05 6.93 -9.26
N SER A 50 0.88 7.44 -9.64
CA SER A 50 0.03 8.13 -8.69
C SER A 50 -0.96 7.09 -8.15
N MET A 51 -0.57 6.39 -7.10
CA MET A 51 -1.40 5.32 -6.54
C MET A 51 -1.82 5.62 -5.11
N PRO A 52 -3.08 5.30 -4.75
CA PRO A 52 -3.48 5.37 -3.35
C PRO A 52 -2.71 4.34 -2.54
N GLN A 53 -2.04 4.81 -1.49
CA GLN A 53 -1.34 3.93 -0.56
C GLN A 53 -1.39 4.50 0.85
N LYS A 54 -1.25 3.62 1.84
CA LYS A 54 -1.15 4.03 3.24
C LYS A 54 -0.09 3.18 3.91
N TYR A 55 0.88 3.87 4.50
CA TYR A 55 1.94 3.18 5.23
C TYR A 55 1.70 3.28 6.73
N GLY A 56 2.35 2.40 7.47
CA GLY A 56 2.41 2.45 8.91
C GLY A 56 3.79 1.99 9.37
N MET A 57 4.30 2.61 10.42
CA MET A 57 5.61 2.30 10.95
C MET A 57 5.56 2.31 12.47
N TYR A 58 6.12 1.28 13.07
CA TYR A 58 6.34 1.24 14.51
C TYR A 58 7.48 0.27 14.80
N ASP A 59 8.53 0.77 15.48
CA ASP A 59 9.70 -0.02 15.78
C ASP A 59 10.32 -0.57 14.49
N SER A 60 10.49 -1.88 14.35
CA SER A 60 11.01 -2.48 13.10
C SER A 60 9.92 -2.74 12.07
N ALA A 61 8.64 -2.60 12.42
CA ALA A 61 7.56 -2.83 11.50
C ALA A 61 7.45 -1.68 10.49
N LEU A 62 7.41 -2.01 9.23
CA LEU A 62 7.12 -1.06 8.15
C LEU A 62 6.19 -1.74 7.17
N ASN A 63 5.00 -1.21 7.04
CA ASN A 63 3.91 -1.84 6.29
C ASN A 63 3.30 -0.83 5.33
N SER A 64 2.80 -1.29 4.21
CA SER A 64 2.03 -0.43 3.31
C SER A 64 0.99 -1.24 2.56
N VAL A 65 -0.11 -0.60 2.25
CA VAL A 65 -1.21 -1.17 1.47
C VAL A 65 -1.62 -0.17 0.40
N GLY A 66 -2.12 -0.67 -0.71
CA GLY A 66 -2.59 0.21 -1.76
C GLY A 66 -3.23 -0.56 -2.90
N PHE A 67 -3.63 0.19 -3.93
CA PHE A 67 -4.10 -0.44 -5.16
C PHE A 67 -3.65 0.38 -6.36
N VAL A 68 -3.56 -0.29 -7.50
CA VAL A 68 -3.12 0.33 -8.75
C VAL A 68 -4.18 0.05 -9.82
N GLU A 69 -4.65 1.11 -10.47
CA GLU A 69 -5.53 0.98 -11.62
C GLU A 69 -4.70 1.05 -12.89
N CYS A 70 -4.64 -0.05 -13.59
CA CYS A 70 -3.90 -0.16 -14.85
C CYS A 70 -4.63 -1.19 -15.74
N ASN A 71 -3.95 -1.76 -16.71
CA ASN A 71 -4.62 -2.71 -17.62
C ASN A 71 -5.33 -3.83 -16.85
N THR A 72 -4.64 -4.44 -15.89
CA THR A 72 -5.26 -5.36 -14.93
C THR A 72 -5.04 -4.78 -13.53
N SER A 73 -6.06 -4.09 -13.01
CA SER A 73 -5.96 -3.45 -11.69
C SER A 73 -5.68 -4.48 -10.61
N TYR A 74 -4.90 -4.07 -9.60
CA TYR A 74 -4.53 -4.97 -8.51
C TYR A 74 -4.43 -4.23 -7.19
N SER A 75 -4.61 -4.97 -6.10
CA SER A 75 -4.31 -4.49 -4.75
C SER A 75 -2.97 -5.09 -4.32
N ILE A 76 -2.31 -4.41 -3.39
CA ILE A 76 -1.02 -4.87 -2.88
C ILE A 76 -0.93 -4.56 -1.39
N VAL A 77 -0.46 -5.54 -0.63
CA VAL A 77 -0.24 -5.41 0.81
C VAL A 77 1.14 -5.98 1.09
N VAL A 78 1.99 -5.18 1.72
CA VAL A 78 3.33 -5.64 2.12
C VAL A 78 3.51 -5.30 3.61
N LEU A 79 3.68 -6.33 4.41
CA LEU A 79 3.93 -6.20 5.85
C LEU A 79 5.35 -6.71 6.10
N THR A 80 6.19 -5.86 6.67
CA THR A 80 7.59 -6.22 6.93
C THR A 80 7.98 -5.91 8.37
N SER A 81 9.04 -6.56 8.85
CA SER A 81 9.70 -6.24 10.10
C SER A 81 11.17 -5.85 9.86
N LEU A 82 11.44 -5.27 8.70
CA LEU A 82 12.80 -4.97 8.24
C LEU A 82 13.23 -3.53 8.52
N GLY A 83 12.41 -2.76 9.23
CA GLY A 83 12.70 -1.35 9.45
C GLY A 83 12.76 -0.60 8.11
N ASP A 84 13.70 0.30 7.98
CA ASP A 84 13.83 1.12 6.77
C ASP A 84 14.08 0.29 5.50
N LYS A 85 14.68 -0.88 5.63
CA LYS A 85 14.89 -1.77 4.48
C LYS A 85 13.59 -2.31 3.90
N GLY A 86 12.52 -2.30 4.70
CA GLY A 86 11.20 -2.67 4.21
C GLY A 86 10.72 -1.79 3.06
N ALA A 87 11.13 -0.52 3.04
CA ALA A 87 10.79 0.39 1.95
C ALA A 87 11.39 -0.09 0.62
N ASP A 88 12.62 -0.57 0.63
CA ASP A 88 13.26 -1.11 -0.58
C ASP A 88 12.53 -2.37 -1.07
N VAL A 89 12.17 -3.24 -0.13
CA VAL A 89 11.47 -4.49 -0.47
C VAL A 89 10.11 -4.21 -1.07
N MET A 90 9.29 -3.36 -0.43
CA MET A 90 7.94 -3.11 -0.92
C MET A 90 7.94 -2.34 -2.25
N ALA A 91 8.86 -1.43 -2.44
CA ALA A 91 8.99 -0.70 -3.71
C ALA A 91 9.34 -1.67 -4.84
N ASN A 92 10.25 -2.60 -4.59
CA ASN A 92 10.65 -3.59 -5.57
C ASN A 92 9.51 -4.58 -5.88
N ILE A 93 8.79 -5.03 -4.86
CA ILE A 93 7.65 -5.93 -5.06
C ILE A 93 6.58 -5.24 -5.91
N ASN A 94 6.26 -3.99 -5.62
CA ASN A 94 5.26 -3.28 -6.41
C ASN A 94 5.73 -3.03 -7.84
N ARG A 95 7.01 -2.75 -8.04
CA ARG A 95 7.56 -2.61 -9.39
C ARG A 95 7.37 -3.88 -10.20
N ILE A 96 7.65 -5.03 -9.61
CA ILE A 96 7.46 -6.32 -10.27
C ILE A 96 5.98 -6.55 -10.59
N ALA A 97 5.09 -6.28 -9.62
CA ALA A 97 3.65 -6.44 -9.83
C ALA A 97 3.16 -5.54 -10.97
N TYR A 98 3.58 -4.29 -10.95
CA TYR A 98 3.17 -3.33 -11.99
C TYR A 98 3.64 -3.76 -13.37
N GLU A 99 4.88 -4.22 -13.49
CA GLU A 99 5.41 -4.71 -14.77
C GLU A 99 4.59 -5.91 -15.29
N HIS A 100 4.04 -6.68 -14.39
CA HIS A 100 3.22 -7.85 -14.76
C HIS A 100 1.79 -7.44 -15.20
N PHE A 101 1.19 -6.47 -14.52
CA PHE A 101 -0.23 -6.14 -14.71
C PHE A 101 -0.48 -4.94 -15.62
N LYS A 102 0.53 -4.15 -15.89
CA LYS A 102 0.35 -2.97 -16.75
C LYS A 102 0.02 -3.36 -18.21
#